data_34c040c140bb50bd9b2042cd11001381
#
_entry.id   34c040c140bb50bd9b2042cd11001381
#
_cell.length_a   1.000
_cell.length_b   1.000
_cell.length_c   1.000
_cell.angle_alpha   90.00
_cell.angle_beta   90.00
_cell.angle_gamma   90.00
#
_symmetry.space_group_name_H-M   'P 1'
#
loop_
_entity.id
_entity.type
_entity.pdbx_description
1 polymer ?
#
loop_
_entity_poly.entity_id
_entity_poly.type
_entity_poly.pdbx_seq_one_letter_code
_entity_poly.pdbx_strand_id
1 'polypeptide(L)'
;KANHLAYVGDASVGADANIGAGTITCNYDGANKHRTELGKNVFIGSNSTLVAPLKVEDDGFVAAGSTVTATVGSAQLAVGRAKQRNIDGWKRPVKPKK
;
A
#
# COMPACT_ATOMS: atom_id res chain seq x y z
N LYS A 1 6.28 13.42 -1.38
CA LYS A 1 5.08 14.13 -1.80
C LYS A 1 3.89 13.19 -1.77
N ALA A 2 2.88 13.52 -1.01
CA ALA A 2 1.65 12.75 -0.96
C ALA A 2 0.58 13.48 -1.77
N ASN A 3 -0.09 12.74 -2.65
CA ASN A 3 -1.22 13.28 -3.39
C ASN A 3 -2.46 13.30 -2.50
N HIS A 4 -3.46 14.10 -2.86
CA HIS A 4 -4.71 14.08 -2.13
C HIS A 4 -5.39 12.71 -2.25
N LEU A 5 -6.31 12.44 -1.33
CA LEU A 5 -6.98 11.15 -1.18
C LEU A 5 -6.03 10.03 -0.73
N ALA A 6 -4.89 10.38 -0.15
CA ALA A 6 -4.02 9.42 0.53
C ALA A 6 -4.13 9.63 2.03
N TYR A 7 -4.14 8.54 2.80
CA TYR A 7 -4.07 8.62 4.26
C TYR A 7 -2.70 8.13 4.71
N VAL A 8 -1.94 9.02 5.32
CA VAL A 8 -0.58 8.75 5.76
C VAL A 8 -0.49 9.05 7.25
N GLY A 9 -0.74 8.05 8.09
CA GLY A 9 -0.68 8.18 9.54
C GLY A 9 0.55 7.51 10.11
N ASP A 10 1.12 8.08 11.18
CA ASP A 10 2.29 7.56 11.89
C ASP A 10 3.41 7.09 10.95
N ALA A 11 3.81 7.96 10.03
CA ALA A 11 4.83 7.63 9.04
C ALA A 11 5.91 8.70 8.98
N SER A 12 7.15 8.27 8.78
CA SER A 12 8.26 9.14 8.40
C SER A 12 8.46 9.01 6.90
N VAL A 13 8.53 10.14 6.21
CA VAL A 13 8.65 10.15 4.75
C VAL A 13 9.92 10.92 4.38
N GLY A 14 10.84 10.26 3.69
CA GLY A 14 12.10 10.85 3.27
C GLY A 14 11.95 11.85 2.13
N ALA A 15 13.04 12.50 1.75
CA ALA A 15 13.07 13.49 0.69
C ALA A 15 12.71 12.84 -0.66
N ASP A 16 11.98 13.58 -1.48
CA ASP A 16 11.62 13.18 -2.84
C ASP A 16 10.80 11.88 -2.92
N ALA A 17 10.23 11.44 -1.81
CA ALA A 17 9.32 10.30 -1.84
C ALA A 17 8.00 10.70 -2.51
N ASN A 18 7.45 9.81 -3.32
CA ASN A 18 6.20 10.01 -4.02
C ASN A 18 5.17 8.98 -3.56
N ILE A 19 4.07 9.44 -2.98
CA ILE A 19 3.01 8.56 -2.48
C ILE A 19 1.78 8.76 -3.35
N GLY A 20 1.39 7.70 -4.04
CA GLY A 20 0.26 7.75 -4.96
C GLY A 20 -1.08 7.96 -4.27
N ALA A 21 -2.04 8.46 -5.01
CA ALA A 21 -3.39 8.70 -4.50
C ALA A 21 -4.04 7.39 -4.03
N GLY A 22 -4.82 7.47 -2.96
CA GLY A 22 -5.48 6.29 -2.40
C GLY A 22 -4.60 5.39 -1.57
N THR A 23 -3.33 5.76 -1.34
CA THR A 23 -2.43 5.01 -0.48
C THR A 23 -2.85 5.19 0.98
N ILE A 24 -2.82 4.09 1.73
CA ILE A 24 -3.17 4.08 3.15
C ILE A 24 -2.04 3.44 3.93
N THR A 25 -1.62 4.10 5.03
CA THR A 25 -0.72 3.48 6.00
C THR A 25 -1.57 2.95 7.15
N CYS A 26 -1.52 1.64 7.36
CA CYS A 26 -2.25 0.99 8.45
C CYS A 26 -1.34 0.97 9.67
N ASN A 27 -1.62 1.83 10.65
CA ASN A 27 -0.73 2.07 11.78
C ASN A 27 -1.23 1.48 13.09
N TYR A 28 -2.41 0.89 13.11
CA TYR A 28 -3.01 0.40 14.34
C TYR A 28 -3.52 -1.03 14.15
N ASP A 29 -3.11 -1.94 15.03
CA ASP A 29 -3.47 -3.35 14.93
C ASP A 29 -4.60 -3.78 15.87
N GLY A 30 -5.27 -2.81 16.50
CA GLY A 30 -6.32 -3.06 17.49
C GLY A 30 -5.82 -3.01 18.92
N ALA A 31 -4.52 -3.03 19.13
CA ALA A 31 -3.88 -2.97 20.46
C ALA A 31 -2.79 -1.92 20.53
N ASN A 32 -1.91 -1.85 19.52
CA ASN A 32 -0.76 -0.95 19.52
C ASN A 32 -0.68 -0.21 18.19
N LYS A 33 -0.15 1.01 18.25
CA LYS A 33 0.18 1.77 17.05
C LYS A 33 1.59 1.41 16.61
N HIS A 34 1.77 1.28 15.31
CA HIS A 34 3.04 0.96 14.69
C HIS A 34 3.42 2.03 13.67
N ARG A 35 4.70 2.09 13.32
CA ARG A 35 5.20 3.16 12.46
C ARG A 35 5.65 2.63 11.11
N THR A 36 5.41 3.42 10.07
CA THR A 36 5.91 3.20 8.72
C THR A 36 7.04 4.19 8.45
N GLU A 37 8.16 3.69 7.91
CA GLU A 37 9.31 4.53 7.57
C GLU A 37 9.57 4.40 6.06
N LEU A 38 9.53 5.51 5.36
CA LEU A 38 9.81 5.58 3.93
C LEU A 38 11.09 6.36 3.72
N GLY A 39 12.06 5.76 3.03
CA GLY A 39 13.34 6.39 2.75
C GLY A 39 13.26 7.46 1.66
N LYS A 40 14.42 7.91 1.21
CA LYS A 40 14.52 8.91 0.16
C LYS A 40 14.15 8.32 -1.19
N ASN A 41 13.51 9.12 -2.03
CA ASN A 41 13.22 8.78 -3.42
C ASN A 41 12.40 7.48 -3.55
N VAL A 42 11.58 7.18 -2.55
CA VAL A 42 10.69 6.03 -2.56
C VAL A 42 9.48 6.34 -3.43
N PHE A 43 9.01 5.35 -4.18
CA PHE A 43 7.79 5.46 -4.97
C PHE A 43 6.75 4.48 -4.47
N ILE A 44 5.61 4.98 -4.04
CA ILE A 44 4.47 4.16 -3.62
C ILE A 44 3.37 4.31 -4.65
N GLY A 45 3.05 3.23 -5.34
CA GLY A 45 2.00 3.24 -6.35
C GLY A 45 0.61 3.51 -5.76
N SER A 46 -0.29 4.03 -6.57
CA SER A 46 -1.64 4.41 -6.14
C SER A 46 -2.41 3.23 -5.56
N ASN A 47 -3.26 3.50 -4.59
CA ASN A 47 -4.12 2.53 -3.93
C ASN A 47 -3.36 1.40 -3.24
N SER A 48 -2.12 1.67 -2.82
CA SER A 48 -1.35 0.71 -2.04
C SER A 48 -1.73 0.79 -0.57
N THR A 49 -1.62 -0.33 0.14
CA THR A 49 -1.83 -0.40 1.58
C THR A 49 -0.53 -0.81 2.24
N LEU A 50 -0.01 0.04 3.12
CA LEU A 50 1.23 -0.19 3.83
C LEU A 50 0.90 -0.57 5.27
N VAL A 51 1.23 -1.80 5.65
CA VAL A 51 0.88 -2.33 6.97
C VAL A 51 2.06 -2.20 7.91
N ALA A 52 1.95 -1.31 8.88
CA ALA A 52 3.00 -1.06 9.87
C ALA A 52 3.08 -2.20 10.89
N PRO A 53 4.26 -2.48 11.49
CA PRO A 53 5.50 -1.77 11.24
C PRO A 53 6.10 -2.12 9.89
N LEU A 54 6.57 -1.10 9.18
CA LEU A 54 7.05 -1.28 7.82
C LEU A 54 8.18 -0.31 7.53
N LYS A 55 9.15 -0.76 6.77
CA LYS A 55 10.23 0.08 6.28
C LYS A 55 10.40 -0.13 4.79
N VAL A 56 10.37 0.97 4.03
CA VAL A 56 10.74 0.98 2.62
C VAL A 56 12.03 1.78 2.52
N GLU A 57 13.11 1.12 2.15
CA GLU A 57 14.42 1.75 2.11
C GLU A 57 14.57 2.66 0.87
N ASP A 58 15.64 3.45 0.84
CA ASP A 58 15.84 4.43 -0.21
C ASP A 58 15.71 3.81 -1.61
N ASP A 59 15.07 4.54 -2.50
CA ASP A 59 14.83 4.10 -3.88
C ASP A 59 13.93 2.87 -4.02
N GLY A 60 13.25 2.46 -2.97
CA GLY A 60 12.29 1.38 -3.05
C GLY A 60 11.08 1.77 -3.88
N PHE A 61 10.49 0.80 -4.56
CA PHE A 61 9.35 1.04 -5.45
C PHE A 61 8.25 0.04 -5.13
N VAL A 62 7.05 0.54 -4.87
CA VAL A 62 5.88 -0.30 -4.58
C VAL A 62 4.90 -0.19 -5.74
N ALA A 63 4.57 -1.32 -6.35
CA ALA A 63 3.62 -1.35 -7.46
C ALA A 63 2.22 -0.94 -7.00
N ALA A 64 1.47 -0.29 -7.88
CA ALA A 64 0.12 0.17 -7.58
C ALA A 64 -0.79 -0.98 -7.12
N GLY A 65 -1.65 -0.71 -6.16
CA GLY A 65 -2.60 -1.70 -5.65
C GLY A 65 -1.97 -2.78 -4.79
N SER A 66 -0.74 -2.60 -4.33
CA SER A 66 -0.06 -3.62 -3.50
C SER A 66 -0.43 -3.49 -2.04
N THR A 67 -0.46 -4.63 -1.33
CA THR A 67 -0.49 -4.67 0.12
C THR A 67 0.90 -5.08 0.59
N VAL A 68 1.57 -4.20 1.31
CA VAL A 68 2.97 -4.39 1.70
C VAL A 68 3.04 -4.63 3.19
N THR A 69 3.59 -5.78 3.58
CA THR A 69 3.67 -6.22 4.98
C THR A 69 5.09 -6.51 5.44
N ALA A 70 6.06 -6.42 4.54
CA ALA A 70 7.45 -6.73 4.84
C ALA A 70 8.37 -5.66 4.28
N THR A 71 9.53 -5.50 4.88
CA THR A 71 10.52 -4.51 4.46
C THR A 71 10.82 -4.61 2.97
N VAL A 72 10.80 -3.45 2.31
CA VAL A 72 11.25 -3.33 0.92
C VAL A 72 12.67 -2.78 0.95
N GLY A 73 13.61 -3.56 0.44
CA GLY A 73 15.01 -3.15 0.43
C GLY A 73 15.29 -2.06 -0.58
N SER A 74 16.49 -1.51 -0.49
CA SER A 74 16.93 -0.42 -1.35
C SER A 74 16.87 -0.83 -2.82
N ALA A 75 16.27 0.01 -3.65
CA ALA A 75 16.14 -0.21 -5.10
C ALA A 75 15.40 -1.50 -5.47
N GLN A 76 14.56 -2.02 -4.58
CA GLN A 76 13.73 -3.19 -4.88
C GLN A 76 12.33 -2.78 -5.33
N LEU A 77 11.72 -3.60 -6.17
CA LEU A 77 10.32 -3.49 -6.54
C LEU A 77 9.50 -4.48 -5.71
N ALA A 78 8.56 -3.97 -4.93
CA ALA A 78 7.64 -4.80 -4.18
C ALA A 78 6.31 -4.91 -4.94
N VAL A 79 5.84 -6.13 -5.13
CA VAL A 79 4.55 -6.41 -5.75
C VAL A 79 3.76 -7.33 -4.82
N GLY A 80 2.84 -6.74 -4.07
CA GLY A 80 2.02 -7.48 -3.12
C GLY A 80 0.58 -7.58 -3.60
N ARG A 81 0.37 -8.18 -4.76
CA ARG A 81 -0.94 -8.31 -5.38
C ARG A 81 -1.21 -9.77 -5.72
N ALA A 82 -2.46 -10.19 -5.52
CA ALA A 82 -2.88 -11.49 -6.02
C ALA A 82 -2.90 -11.46 -7.55
N LYS A 83 -2.54 -12.61 -8.16
CA LYS A 83 -2.65 -12.76 -9.60
C LYS A 83 -4.13 -12.74 -9.97
N GLN A 84 -4.50 -11.95 -10.96
CA GLN A 84 -5.87 -11.87 -11.41
C GLN A 84 -6.35 -13.22 -11.93
N ARG A 85 -7.55 -13.57 -11.54
CA ARG A 85 -8.22 -14.76 -12.02
C ARG A 85 -9.60 -14.35 -12.51
N ASN A 86 -9.92 -14.75 -13.74
CA ASN A 86 -11.26 -14.55 -14.27
C ASN A 86 -12.02 -15.85 -14.12
N ILE A 87 -13.18 -15.79 -13.53
CA ILE A 87 -13.98 -16.98 -13.22
C ILE A 87 -15.09 -17.10 -14.27
N ASP A 88 -15.00 -18.14 -15.09
CA ASP A 88 -16.02 -18.42 -16.07
C ASP A 88 -17.26 -18.99 -15.39
N GLY A 89 -18.42 -18.71 -15.98
CA GLY A 89 -19.66 -19.25 -15.46
C GLY A 89 -20.17 -18.60 -14.17
N TRP A 90 -19.48 -17.53 -13.71
CA TRP A 90 -19.94 -16.82 -12.53
C TRP A 90 -21.24 -16.08 -12.82
N LYS A 91 -22.17 -16.17 -11.88
CA LYS A 91 -23.45 -15.47 -12.00
C LYS A 91 -23.60 -14.45 -10.90
N ARG A 92 -23.97 -13.24 -11.31
CA ARG A 92 -24.21 -12.17 -10.34
C ARG A 92 -25.41 -12.52 -9.46
N PRO A 93 -25.29 -12.40 -8.14
CA PRO A 93 -26.43 -12.56 -7.24
C PRO A 93 -27.55 -11.58 -7.63
N VAL A 94 -28.79 -12.05 -7.57
CA VAL A 94 -29.97 -11.27 -7.91
C VAL A 94 -30.86 -11.21 -6.68
N LYS A 95 -31.43 -10.03 -6.40
CA LYS A 95 -32.35 -9.90 -5.29
C LYS A 95 -33.57 -10.76 -5.52
N PRO A 96 -34.03 -11.49 -4.47
CA PRO A 96 -35.29 -12.27 -4.60
C PRO A 96 -36.43 -11.36 -4.94
N LYS A 97 -37.30 -11.84 -5.81
CA LYS A 97 -38.57 -11.14 -6.08
C LYS A 97 -39.51 -11.37 -4.92
N LYS A 98 -40.24 -10.32 -4.58
CA LYS A 98 -41.31 -10.42 -3.59
C LYS A 98 -42.64 -10.63 -4.29
#